data_2d7f94d2d55cce5714b5ec38e16a1c6f
#
_entry.id   2d7f94d2d55cce5714b5ec38e16a1c6f
#
_cell.length_a   1.000
_cell.length_b   1.000
_cell.length_c   1.000
_cell.angle_alpha   90.00
_cell.angle_beta   90.00
_cell.angle_gamma   90.00
#
_symmetry.space_group_name_H-M   'P 1'
#
loop_
_entity.id
_entity.type
_entity.pdbx_description
1 polymer ?
#
loop_
_entity_poly.entity_id
_entity_poly.type
_entity_poly.pdbx_seq_one_letter_code
_entity_poly.pdbx_strand_id
1 'polypeptide(L)'
;MTRFRHDLILRMTKLLDAVLVTIPFAMCWYLYYAKRVASPYYAMGDYLVVALFFVLFIIFGRVYDAFLMSMQSISEIIYEQFLAAAVSDFIMYVVIWLLSKHLPNILPGVAALVGQVIMASIWAYNAHHAYFKTFPPQATAVIYDTKRGMERLIGKYGLDAKYKVVSTATAGECIENLSMLDGINTVFLSGIHSHDRNIILKYCVENNITVFVVPRIGDTIMSGAHHMHMFHLPDARRTDAARKAAPL
;
A
#
# COMPACT_ATOMS: atom_id res chain seq x y z
N MET A 1 -11.22 -17.70 6.26
CA MET A 1 -11.79 -16.76 5.26
C MET A 1 -10.97 -16.89 4.00
N THR A 2 -11.56 -17.16 2.84
CA THR A 2 -10.79 -17.50 1.63
C THR A 2 -10.00 -16.28 1.14
N ARG A 3 -8.76 -16.44 0.70
CA ARG A 3 -7.88 -15.42 0.09
C ARG A 3 -8.64 -14.58 -0.96
N PHE A 4 -9.53 -15.21 -1.70
CA PHE A 4 -10.35 -14.58 -2.73
C PHE A 4 -11.26 -13.46 -2.18
N ARG A 5 -11.90 -13.65 -1.03
CA ARG A 5 -12.76 -12.61 -0.41
C ARG A 5 -11.95 -11.42 0.07
N HIS A 6 -10.76 -11.65 0.60
CA HIS A 6 -9.85 -10.59 1.02
C HIS A 6 -9.41 -9.72 -0.16
N ASP A 7 -8.97 -10.34 -1.26
CA ASP A 7 -8.52 -9.63 -2.46
C ASP A 7 -9.66 -8.85 -3.13
N LEU A 8 -10.88 -9.41 -3.11
CA LEU A 8 -12.05 -8.73 -3.66
C LEU A 8 -12.40 -7.49 -2.85
N ILE A 9 -12.42 -7.59 -1.52
CA ILE A 9 -12.69 -6.44 -0.63
C ILE A 9 -11.67 -5.34 -0.88
N LEU A 10 -10.37 -5.67 -0.96
CA LEU A 10 -9.32 -4.69 -1.24
C LEU A 10 -9.49 -4.01 -2.60
N ARG A 11 -9.89 -4.76 -3.64
CA ARG A 11 -10.14 -4.16 -4.98
C ARG A 11 -11.34 -3.22 -4.97
N MET A 12 -12.42 -3.62 -4.33
CA MET A 12 -13.62 -2.78 -4.21
C MET A 12 -13.34 -1.50 -3.40
N THR A 13 -12.55 -1.62 -2.33
CA THR A 13 -12.14 -0.48 -1.51
C THR A 13 -11.33 0.54 -2.32
N LYS A 14 -10.40 0.08 -3.16
CA LYS A 14 -9.60 0.92 -4.07
C LYS A 14 -10.46 1.64 -5.12
N LEU A 15 -11.41 0.92 -5.72
CA LEU A 15 -12.30 1.51 -6.72
C LEU A 15 -13.20 2.58 -6.09
N LEU A 16 -13.72 2.31 -4.90
CA LEU A 16 -14.57 3.26 -4.19
C LEU A 16 -13.80 4.54 -3.83
N ASP A 17 -12.56 4.42 -3.40
CA ASP A 17 -11.64 5.53 -3.15
C ASP A 17 -11.46 6.40 -4.41
N ALA A 18 -11.09 5.76 -5.52
CA ALA A 18 -10.90 6.46 -6.78
C ALA A 18 -12.17 7.20 -7.26
N VAL A 19 -13.34 6.61 -7.05
CA VAL A 19 -14.63 7.28 -7.35
C VAL A 19 -14.83 8.49 -6.45
N LEU A 20 -14.61 8.36 -5.14
CA LEU A 20 -14.78 9.45 -4.18
C LEU A 20 -13.86 10.63 -4.46
N VAL A 21 -12.59 10.38 -4.75
CA VAL A 21 -11.61 11.43 -5.10
C VAL A 21 -11.93 12.09 -6.45
N THR A 22 -12.58 11.38 -7.36
CA THR A 22 -13.00 11.94 -8.65
C THR A 22 -14.17 12.95 -8.52
N ILE A 23 -15.01 12.84 -7.48
CA ILE A 23 -16.18 13.71 -7.32
C ILE A 23 -15.82 15.21 -7.28
N PRO A 24 -14.86 15.70 -6.45
CA PRO A 24 -14.51 17.10 -6.43
C PRO A 24 -14.00 17.62 -7.79
N PHE A 25 -13.22 16.81 -8.51
CA PHE A 25 -12.80 17.15 -9.87
C PHE A 25 -14.00 17.27 -10.82
N ALA A 26 -14.90 16.30 -10.81
CA ALA A 26 -16.11 16.32 -11.64
C ALA A 26 -16.99 17.55 -11.33
N MET A 27 -17.17 17.87 -10.06
CA MET A 27 -17.89 19.08 -9.66
C MET A 27 -17.23 20.34 -10.21
N CYS A 28 -15.90 20.46 -10.07
CA CYS A 28 -15.15 21.58 -10.61
C CYS A 28 -15.28 21.68 -12.13
N TRP A 29 -15.19 20.53 -12.84
CA TRP A 29 -15.38 20.47 -14.28
C TRP A 29 -16.75 20.98 -14.71
N TYR A 30 -17.84 20.41 -14.21
CA TYR A 30 -19.21 20.75 -14.61
C TYR A 30 -19.65 22.16 -14.17
N LEU A 31 -19.20 22.63 -13.01
CA LEU A 31 -19.63 23.95 -12.50
C LEU A 31 -18.85 25.09 -13.15
N TYR A 32 -17.59 24.86 -13.53
CA TYR A 32 -16.71 25.95 -13.94
C TYR A 32 -16.10 25.74 -15.34
N TYR A 33 -15.35 24.69 -15.57
CA TYR A 33 -14.54 24.56 -16.80
C TYR A 33 -15.38 24.19 -18.01
N ALA A 34 -16.33 23.28 -17.93
CA ALA A 34 -17.17 22.87 -19.06
C ALA A 34 -17.87 24.03 -19.75
N LYS A 35 -18.26 25.06 -18.98
CA LYS A 35 -18.93 26.27 -19.50
C LYS A 35 -17.99 27.22 -20.24
N ARG A 36 -16.68 27.04 -20.15
CA ARG A 36 -15.65 27.95 -20.69
C ARG A 36 -14.82 27.34 -21.80
N VAL A 37 -15.05 26.08 -22.13
CA VAL A 37 -14.43 25.44 -23.29
C VAL A 37 -14.89 26.11 -24.58
N ALA A 38 -13.96 26.31 -25.51
CA ALA A 38 -14.20 27.06 -26.75
C ALA A 38 -15.24 26.44 -27.68
N SER A 39 -15.43 25.13 -27.60
CA SER A 39 -16.49 24.41 -28.30
C SER A 39 -17.10 23.44 -27.31
N PRO A 40 -18.38 23.62 -26.94
CA PRO A 40 -19.04 22.69 -26.02
C PRO A 40 -19.05 21.30 -26.66
N TYR A 41 -18.71 20.31 -25.86
CA TYR A 41 -18.71 18.92 -26.32
C TYR A 41 -20.11 18.47 -26.71
N TYR A 42 -20.23 17.88 -27.89
CA TYR A 42 -21.46 17.20 -28.30
C TYR A 42 -21.58 15.88 -27.55
N ALA A 43 -22.65 15.72 -26.80
CA ALA A 43 -23.14 14.51 -26.12
C ALA A 43 -22.27 13.92 -25.00
N MET A 44 -21.04 13.42 -25.23
CA MET A 44 -20.33 12.62 -24.23
C MET A 44 -18.93 13.11 -23.83
N GLY A 45 -18.47 14.23 -24.39
CA GLY A 45 -17.11 14.73 -24.15
C GLY A 45 -16.83 15.08 -22.70
N ASP A 46 -17.81 15.60 -21.97
CA ASP A 46 -17.68 15.93 -20.54
C ASP A 46 -17.42 14.69 -19.67
N TYR A 47 -18.13 13.59 -19.97
CA TYR A 47 -17.89 12.31 -19.30
C TYR A 47 -16.50 11.74 -19.57
N LEU A 48 -15.99 11.95 -20.80
CA LEU A 48 -14.67 11.51 -21.18
C LEU A 48 -13.57 12.24 -20.41
N VAL A 49 -13.73 13.54 -20.17
CA VAL A 49 -12.79 14.33 -19.35
C VAL A 49 -12.75 13.83 -17.92
N VAL A 50 -13.91 13.56 -17.30
CA VAL A 50 -13.99 13.00 -15.95
C VAL A 50 -13.43 11.58 -15.91
N ALA A 51 -13.73 10.76 -16.93
CA ALA A 51 -13.17 9.41 -17.05
C ALA A 51 -11.65 9.43 -17.23
N LEU A 52 -11.11 10.39 -17.97
CA LEU A 52 -9.67 10.56 -18.13
C LEU A 52 -9.00 10.87 -16.79
N PHE A 53 -9.57 11.80 -15.99
CA PHE A 53 -9.07 12.06 -14.66
C PHE A 53 -9.09 10.80 -13.79
N PHE A 54 -10.21 10.06 -13.77
CA PHE A 54 -10.35 8.82 -13.02
C PHE A 54 -9.26 7.79 -13.38
N VAL A 55 -9.00 7.61 -14.68
CA VAL A 55 -7.94 6.69 -15.15
C VAL A 55 -6.56 7.18 -14.73
N LEU A 56 -6.26 8.46 -14.88
CA LEU A 56 -4.99 9.05 -14.45
C LEU A 56 -4.78 8.87 -12.95
N PHE A 57 -5.79 9.15 -12.13
CA PHE A 57 -5.71 8.98 -10.69
C PHE A 57 -5.43 7.51 -10.30
N ILE A 58 -6.06 6.53 -10.97
CA ILE A 58 -5.76 5.11 -10.73
C ILE A 58 -4.32 4.77 -11.11
N ILE A 59 -3.83 5.28 -12.24
CA ILE A 59 -2.46 5.02 -12.71
C ILE A 59 -1.45 5.61 -11.71
N PHE A 60 -1.58 6.88 -11.35
CA PHE A 60 -0.66 7.52 -10.42
C PHE A 60 -0.84 7.03 -8.99
N GLY A 61 -2.05 6.73 -8.55
CA GLY A 61 -2.30 6.09 -7.27
C GLY A 61 -1.64 4.72 -7.15
N ARG A 62 -1.45 4.04 -8.27
CA ARG A 62 -0.71 2.77 -8.31
C ARG A 62 0.81 2.97 -8.34
N VAL A 63 1.29 4.03 -8.98
CA VAL A 63 2.71 4.40 -9.03
C VAL A 63 3.20 4.87 -7.65
N TYR A 64 2.40 5.63 -6.93
CA TYR A 64 2.71 6.16 -5.60
C TYR A 64 2.29 5.24 -4.44
N ASP A 65 1.79 4.02 -4.73
CA ASP A 65 1.31 3.07 -3.71
C ASP A 65 0.18 3.59 -2.81
N ALA A 66 -0.57 4.60 -3.27
CA ALA A 66 -1.65 5.28 -2.55
C ALA A 66 -2.79 4.35 -2.07
N PHE A 67 -2.81 3.12 -2.57
CA PHE A 67 -3.82 2.10 -2.25
C PHE A 67 -3.31 1.01 -1.30
N LEU A 68 -2.16 1.16 -0.67
CA LEU A 68 -1.52 0.12 0.14
C LEU A 68 -1.97 0.18 1.62
N MET A 69 -3.29 0.20 1.86
CA MET A 69 -3.90 0.36 3.21
C MET A 69 -3.44 -0.66 4.25
N SER A 70 -2.96 -1.82 3.82
CA SER A 70 -2.61 -2.91 4.74
C SER A 70 -1.22 -2.78 5.37
N MET A 71 -0.39 -1.85 4.89
CA MET A 71 1.02 -1.74 5.30
C MET A 71 1.46 -0.32 5.64
N GLN A 72 0.61 0.68 5.41
CA GLN A 72 0.94 2.09 5.58
C GLN A 72 0.13 2.71 6.72
N SER A 73 0.70 3.75 7.33
CA SER A 73 -0.03 4.60 8.26
C SER A 73 -1.05 5.46 7.51
N ILE A 74 -2.08 5.93 8.21
CA ILE A 74 -3.11 6.80 7.61
C ILE A 74 -2.49 8.04 6.97
N SER A 75 -1.47 8.61 7.63
CA SER A 75 -0.77 9.81 7.13
C SER A 75 -0.02 9.56 5.82
N GLU A 76 0.60 8.40 5.68
CA GLU A 76 1.28 8.00 4.44
C GLU A 76 0.29 7.82 3.29
N ILE A 77 -0.84 7.15 3.54
CA ILE A 77 -1.89 6.97 2.55
C ILE A 77 -2.40 8.33 2.05
N ILE A 78 -2.67 9.27 2.97
CA ILE A 78 -3.15 10.62 2.61
C ILE A 78 -2.09 11.36 1.78
N TYR A 79 -0.82 11.27 2.16
CA TYR A 79 0.27 11.92 1.43
C TYR A 79 0.41 11.36 0.00
N GLU A 80 0.36 10.05 -0.17
CA GLU A 80 0.49 9.41 -1.47
C GLU A 80 -0.73 9.66 -2.37
N GLN A 81 -1.93 9.71 -1.78
CA GLN A 81 -3.15 10.12 -2.50
C GLN A 81 -3.07 11.58 -2.93
N PHE A 82 -2.56 12.46 -2.06
CA PHE A 82 -2.32 13.87 -2.42
C PHE A 82 -1.36 13.98 -3.61
N LEU A 83 -0.26 13.23 -3.61
CA LEU A 83 0.69 13.24 -4.72
C LEU A 83 0.03 12.76 -6.02
N ALA A 84 -0.71 11.65 -5.96
CA ALA A 84 -1.42 11.10 -7.11
C ALA A 84 -2.46 12.08 -7.66
N ALA A 85 -3.23 12.73 -6.79
CA ALA A 85 -4.22 13.74 -7.17
C ALA A 85 -3.55 14.97 -7.78
N ALA A 86 -2.50 15.49 -7.15
CA ALA A 86 -1.80 16.69 -7.62
C ALA A 86 -1.19 16.51 -9.02
N VAL A 87 -0.58 15.35 -9.29
CA VAL A 87 -0.03 15.03 -10.61
C VAL A 87 -1.16 14.85 -11.64
N SER A 88 -2.25 14.17 -11.26
CA SER A 88 -3.41 13.99 -12.13
C SER A 88 -4.06 15.32 -12.47
N ASP A 89 -4.27 16.19 -11.48
CA ASP A 89 -4.84 17.53 -11.67
C ASP A 89 -3.94 18.44 -12.52
N PHE A 90 -2.62 18.33 -12.34
CA PHE A 90 -1.67 19.07 -13.18
C PHE A 90 -1.80 18.66 -14.65
N ILE A 91 -1.87 17.37 -14.94
CA ILE A 91 -2.05 16.86 -16.31
C ILE A 91 -3.41 17.31 -16.85
N MET A 92 -4.47 17.23 -16.05
CA MET A 92 -5.79 17.66 -16.46
C MET A 92 -5.85 19.17 -16.68
N TYR A 93 -5.14 19.98 -15.91
CA TYR A 93 -5.01 21.41 -16.14
C TYR A 93 -4.39 21.72 -17.51
N VAL A 94 -3.35 20.98 -17.90
CA VAL A 94 -2.74 21.10 -19.23
C VAL A 94 -3.75 20.69 -20.32
N VAL A 95 -4.50 19.62 -20.13
CA VAL A 95 -5.58 19.20 -21.05
C VAL A 95 -6.65 20.29 -21.17
N ILE A 96 -7.11 20.85 -20.05
CA ILE A 96 -8.10 21.93 -20.03
C ILE A 96 -7.56 23.19 -20.76
N TRP A 97 -6.28 23.49 -20.55
CA TRP A 97 -5.63 24.61 -21.26
C TRP A 97 -5.60 24.38 -22.79
N LEU A 98 -5.29 23.18 -23.24
CA LEU A 98 -5.31 22.83 -24.67
C LEU A 98 -6.72 22.90 -25.27
N LEU A 99 -7.76 22.64 -24.48
CA LEU A 99 -9.16 22.72 -24.90
C LEU A 99 -9.73 24.15 -24.84
N SER A 100 -9.09 25.03 -24.10
CA SER A 100 -9.50 26.42 -23.91
C SER A 100 -8.70 27.35 -24.82
N LYS A 101 -9.33 28.40 -25.37
CA LYS A 101 -8.61 29.42 -26.15
C LYS A 101 -7.71 30.32 -25.31
N HIS A 102 -7.91 30.34 -24.01
CA HIS A 102 -7.22 31.19 -23.04
C HIS A 102 -6.73 30.35 -21.88
N LEU A 103 -5.72 30.84 -21.14
CA LEU A 103 -5.26 30.22 -19.91
C LEU A 103 -6.44 30.10 -18.91
N PRO A 104 -6.82 28.89 -18.50
CA PRO A 104 -7.91 28.71 -17.55
C PRO A 104 -7.50 29.23 -16.16
N ASN A 105 -8.46 29.74 -15.41
CA ASN A 105 -8.19 30.14 -14.03
C ASN A 105 -7.82 28.90 -13.20
N ILE A 106 -6.69 28.96 -12.48
CA ILE A 106 -6.17 27.88 -11.65
C ILE A 106 -6.95 27.69 -10.34
N LEU A 107 -7.64 28.74 -9.86
CA LEU A 107 -8.27 28.73 -8.55
C LEU A 107 -9.32 27.62 -8.36
N PRO A 108 -10.21 27.33 -9.33
CA PRO A 108 -11.13 26.20 -9.23
C PRO A 108 -10.42 24.84 -9.18
N GLY A 109 -9.30 24.70 -9.91
CA GLY A 109 -8.48 23.48 -9.85
C GLY A 109 -7.85 23.26 -8.45
N VAL A 110 -7.34 24.34 -7.85
CA VAL A 110 -6.82 24.29 -6.47
C VAL A 110 -7.95 23.95 -5.47
N ALA A 111 -9.13 24.51 -5.65
CA ALA A 111 -10.28 24.17 -4.82
C ALA A 111 -10.71 22.70 -4.98
N ALA A 112 -10.63 22.16 -6.20
CA ALA A 112 -10.89 20.74 -6.46
C ALA A 112 -9.85 19.87 -5.74
N LEU A 113 -8.55 20.19 -5.84
CA LEU A 113 -7.48 19.47 -5.14
C LEU A 113 -7.69 19.47 -3.61
N VAL A 114 -8.05 20.61 -3.02
CA VAL A 114 -8.37 20.66 -1.58
C VAL A 114 -9.55 19.75 -1.25
N GLY A 115 -10.61 19.78 -2.05
CA GLY A 115 -11.76 18.88 -1.91
C GLY A 115 -11.38 17.40 -2.02
N GLN A 116 -10.50 17.06 -2.93
CA GLN A 116 -9.97 15.69 -3.11
C GLN A 116 -9.20 15.22 -1.88
N VAL A 117 -8.31 16.06 -1.33
CA VAL A 117 -7.55 15.75 -0.11
C VAL A 117 -8.48 15.53 1.08
N ILE A 118 -9.53 16.32 1.21
CA ILE A 118 -10.54 16.15 2.27
C ILE A 118 -11.25 14.79 2.09
N MET A 119 -11.71 14.48 0.88
CA MET A 119 -12.39 13.21 0.59
C MET A 119 -11.47 12.02 0.80
N ALA A 120 -10.22 12.11 0.34
CA ALA A 120 -9.18 11.10 0.56
C ALA A 120 -8.90 10.87 2.05
N SER A 121 -8.83 11.95 2.85
CA SER A 121 -8.61 11.85 4.30
C SER A 121 -9.76 11.16 5.02
N ILE A 122 -10.99 11.55 4.71
CA ILE A 122 -12.21 10.92 5.26
C ILE A 122 -12.24 9.44 4.87
N TRP A 123 -11.93 9.15 3.62
CA TRP A 123 -11.91 7.78 3.12
C TRP A 123 -10.82 6.95 3.77
N ALA A 124 -9.57 7.42 3.81
CA ALA A 124 -8.45 6.72 4.42
C ALA A 124 -8.72 6.36 5.88
N TYR A 125 -9.29 7.31 6.66
CA TYR A 125 -9.66 7.06 8.05
C TYR A 125 -10.71 5.94 8.18
N ASN A 126 -11.81 6.05 7.42
CA ASN A 126 -12.90 5.07 7.49
C ASN A 126 -12.48 3.69 6.96
N ALA A 127 -11.76 3.66 5.85
CA ALA A 127 -11.29 2.42 5.24
C ALA A 127 -10.27 1.70 6.12
N HIS A 128 -9.32 2.43 6.73
CA HIS A 128 -8.36 1.89 7.67
C HIS A 128 -9.06 1.29 8.90
N HIS A 129 -10.02 2.02 9.48
CA HIS A 129 -10.77 1.51 10.63
C HIS A 129 -11.63 0.29 10.29
N ALA A 130 -12.33 0.30 9.15
CA ALA A 130 -13.13 -0.82 8.68
C ALA A 130 -12.28 -2.05 8.37
N TYR A 131 -11.10 -1.84 7.77
CA TYR A 131 -10.17 -2.91 7.46
C TYR A 131 -9.70 -3.64 8.72
N PHE A 132 -9.19 -2.93 9.73
CA PHE A 132 -8.68 -3.54 10.96
C PHE A 132 -9.77 -4.08 11.88
N LYS A 133 -11.00 -3.59 11.77
CA LYS A 133 -12.16 -4.21 12.43
C LYS A 133 -12.52 -5.57 11.81
N THR A 134 -12.36 -5.70 10.50
CA THR A 134 -12.67 -6.93 9.75
C THR A 134 -11.54 -7.96 9.82
N PHE A 135 -10.29 -7.47 9.84
CA PHE A 135 -9.08 -8.29 9.88
C PHE A 135 -8.29 -7.98 11.16
N PRO A 136 -8.55 -8.73 12.25
CA PRO A 136 -7.86 -8.50 13.52
C PRO A 136 -6.35 -8.68 13.37
N PRO A 137 -5.54 -8.03 14.22
CA PRO A 137 -4.10 -8.08 14.16
C PRO A 137 -3.59 -9.52 14.27
N GLN A 138 -2.61 -9.84 13.44
CA GLN A 138 -2.01 -11.17 13.38
C GLN A 138 -1.06 -11.35 14.56
N ALA A 139 -1.18 -12.51 15.25
CA ALA A 139 -0.21 -12.91 16.26
C ALA A 139 1.18 -13.04 15.61
N THR A 140 2.15 -12.31 16.13
CA THR A 140 3.46 -12.13 15.51
C THR A 140 4.56 -12.44 16.50
N ALA A 141 5.58 -13.19 16.07
CA ALA A 141 6.82 -13.37 16.81
C ALA A 141 7.95 -12.58 16.15
N VAL A 142 8.82 -12.02 16.98
CA VAL A 142 10.04 -11.34 16.54
C VAL A 142 11.25 -12.15 17.00
N ILE A 143 12.04 -12.63 16.05
CA ILE A 143 13.26 -13.40 16.34
C ILE A 143 14.45 -12.58 15.88
N TYR A 144 15.42 -12.43 16.76
CA TYR A 144 16.64 -11.66 16.51
C TYR A 144 17.87 -12.44 16.97
N ASP A 145 19.04 -12.08 16.42
CA ASP A 145 20.31 -12.65 16.87
C ASP A 145 21.05 -11.67 17.77
N THR A 146 21.47 -10.51 17.23
CA THR A 146 22.38 -9.60 17.95
C THR A 146 21.69 -8.30 18.40
N LYS A 147 20.68 -7.83 17.66
CA LYS A 147 20.04 -6.52 17.92
C LYS A 147 18.53 -6.65 18.09
N ARG A 148 18.09 -6.40 19.30
CA ARG A 148 16.68 -6.18 19.62
C ARG A 148 16.26 -4.80 19.10
N GLY A 149 15.24 -4.71 18.27
CA GLY A 149 14.82 -3.41 17.74
C GLY A 149 13.65 -3.45 16.77
N MET A 150 13.31 -4.62 16.24
CA MET A 150 12.22 -4.76 15.26
C MET A 150 10.86 -4.38 15.88
N GLU A 151 10.62 -4.65 17.16
CA GLU A 151 9.41 -4.25 17.86
C GLU A 151 9.20 -2.73 17.85
N ARG A 152 10.29 -1.97 18.06
CA ARG A 152 10.26 -0.51 17.98
C ARG A 152 9.96 -0.02 16.56
N LEU A 153 10.44 -0.74 15.55
CA LEU A 153 10.15 -0.41 14.16
C LEU A 153 8.68 -0.66 13.83
N ILE A 154 8.11 -1.79 14.27
CA ILE A 154 6.69 -2.10 14.09
C ILE A 154 5.83 -0.98 14.67
N GLY A 155 6.08 -0.54 15.92
CA GLY A 155 5.37 0.57 16.54
C GLY A 155 5.62 1.91 15.86
N LYS A 156 6.87 2.22 15.49
CA LYS A 156 7.23 3.48 14.83
C LYS A 156 6.52 3.67 13.47
N TYR A 157 6.31 2.58 12.74
CA TYR A 157 5.65 2.62 11.43
C TYR A 157 4.13 2.33 11.51
N GLY A 158 3.55 2.30 12.71
CA GLY A 158 2.10 2.12 12.91
C GLY A 158 1.59 0.74 12.46
N LEU A 159 2.47 -0.26 12.38
CA LEU A 159 2.12 -1.62 11.97
C LEU A 159 1.64 -2.51 13.12
N ASP A 160 1.63 -2.00 14.33
CA ASP A 160 1.02 -2.60 15.52
C ASP A 160 -0.48 -2.90 15.34
N ALA A 161 -1.18 -2.12 14.54
CA ALA A 161 -2.55 -2.39 14.13
C ALA A 161 -2.68 -3.71 13.33
N LYS A 162 -1.64 -4.12 12.59
CA LYS A 162 -1.63 -5.34 11.76
C LYS A 162 -0.90 -6.50 12.41
N TYR A 163 0.19 -6.22 13.12
CA TYR A 163 1.08 -7.21 13.70
C TYR A 163 1.15 -7.03 15.22
N LYS A 164 0.42 -7.87 15.95
CA LYS A 164 0.48 -7.90 17.41
C LYS A 164 1.67 -8.76 17.83
N VAL A 165 2.74 -8.16 18.31
CA VAL A 165 3.89 -8.89 18.83
C VAL A 165 3.47 -9.62 20.12
N VAL A 166 3.46 -10.95 20.06
CA VAL A 166 3.08 -11.85 21.17
C VAL A 166 4.32 -12.40 21.84
N SER A 167 5.35 -12.70 21.07
CA SER A 167 6.60 -13.27 21.60
C SER A 167 7.83 -12.64 20.92
N THR A 168 8.89 -12.55 21.70
CA THR A 168 10.20 -12.07 21.24
C THR A 168 11.25 -13.01 21.80
N ALA A 169 12.08 -13.58 20.92
CA ALA A 169 13.11 -14.54 21.30
C ALA A 169 14.38 -14.35 20.52
N THR A 170 15.48 -14.90 21.02
CA THR A 170 16.72 -15.03 20.26
C THR A 170 16.64 -16.22 19.30
N ALA A 171 17.47 -16.22 18.25
CA ALA A 171 17.50 -17.31 17.29
C ALA A 171 17.83 -18.65 17.97
N GLY A 172 18.77 -18.67 18.94
CA GLY A 172 19.12 -19.86 19.71
C GLY A 172 17.93 -20.42 20.49
N GLU A 173 17.25 -19.58 21.29
CA GLU A 173 16.06 -19.99 22.06
C GLU A 173 14.95 -20.52 21.15
N CYS A 174 14.77 -19.93 19.98
CA CYS A 174 13.75 -20.35 19.03
C CYS A 174 14.09 -21.72 18.43
N ILE A 175 15.37 -22.01 18.13
CA ILE A 175 15.81 -23.29 17.58
C ILE A 175 15.70 -24.42 18.63
N GLU A 176 16.02 -24.12 19.87
CA GLU A 176 15.87 -25.08 20.99
C GLU A 176 14.39 -25.45 21.21
N ASN A 177 13.48 -24.51 21.01
CA ASN A 177 12.05 -24.73 21.21
C ASN A 177 11.19 -24.11 20.10
N LEU A 178 11.13 -24.78 18.94
CA LEU A 178 10.33 -24.34 17.79
C LEU A 178 8.82 -24.30 18.08
N SER A 179 8.33 -25.03 19.09
CA SER A 179 6.92 -25.02 19.46
C SER A 179 6.44 -23.67 20.02
N MET A 180 7.36 -22.76 20.39
CA MET A 180 6.99 -21.36 20.73
C MET A 180 6.37 -20.59 19.56
N LEU A 181 6.50 -21.08 18.33
CA LEU A 181 5.89 -20.51 17.13
C LEU A 181 4.49 -21.08 16.85
N ASP A 182 4.00 -22.02 17.67
CA ASP A 182 2.67 -22.59 17.50
C ASP A 182 1.61 -21.51 17.81
N GLY A 183 0.65 -21.38 16.90
CA GLY A 183 -0.37 -20.34 16.98
C GLY A 183 0.07 -18.94 16.52
N ILE A 184 1.32 -18.79 16.06
CA ILE A 184 1.84 -17.57 15.45
C ILE A 184 1.51 -17.56 13.96
N ASN A 185 1.01 -16.42 13.47
CA ASN A 185 0.66 -16.27 12.05
C ASN A 185 1.80 -15.67 11.23
N THR A 186 2.63 -14.85 11.90
CA THR A 186 3.70 -14.11 11.23
C THR A 186 4.96 -14.09 12.09
N VAL A 187 6.12 -14.27 11.45
CA VAL A 187 7.42 -14.21 12.13
C VAL A 187 8.30 -13.18 11.43
N PHE A 188 8.89 -12.27 12.20
CA PHE A 188 9.93 -11.35 11.73
C PHE A 188 11.29 -11.89 12.15
N LEU A 189 12.16 -12.13 11.17
CA LEU A 189 13.54 -12.57 11.37
C LEU A 189 14.48 -11.38 11.15
N SER A 190 15.18 -10.95 12.20
CA SER A 190 16.05 -9.78 12.15
C SER A 190 17.50 -10.15 12.41
N GLY A 191 18.35 -10.02 11.39
CA GLY A 191 19.79 -10.17 11.51
C GLY A 191 20.32 -11.58 11.84
N ILE A 192 19.52 -12.64 11.59
CA ILE A 192 19.84 -14.02 11.94
C ILE A 192 20.85 -14.63 10.95
N HIS A 193 21.76 -15.48 11.44
CA HIS A 193 22.69 -16.24 10.60
C HIS A 193 21.95 -17.18 9.65
N SER A 194 22.51 -17.40 8.47
CA SER A 194 21.86 -18.16 7.39
C SER A 194 21.52 -19.61 7.80
N HIS A 195 22.33 -20.25 8.62
CA HIS A 195 22.07 -21.59 9.12
C HIS A 195 20.79 -21.63 9.98
N ASP A 196 20.74 -20.81 11.02
CA ASP A 196 19.65 -20.74 11.97
C ASP A 196 18.35 -20.24 11.30
N ARG A 197 18.49 -19.26 10.41
CA ARG A 197 17.40 -18.77 9.59
C ARG A 197 16.76 -19.89 8.77
N ASN A 198 17.55 -20.77 8.16
CA ASN A 198 17.03 -21.86 7.34
C ASN A 198 16.24 -22.88 8.16
N ILE A 199 16.67 -23.18 9.39
CA ILE A 199 15.94 -24.07 10.32
C ILE A 199 14.57 -23.47 10.65
N ILE A 200 14.54 -22.20 11.07
CA ILE A 200 13.30 -21.50 11.41
C ILE A 200 12.38 -21.35 10.19
N LEU A 201 12.95 -21.00 9.01
CA LEU A 201 12.19 -20.91 7.76
C LEU A 201 11.54 -22.23 7.38
N LYS A 202 12.25 -23.35 7.53
CA LYS A 202 11.70 -24.68 7.24
C LYS A 202 10.48 -24.97 8.10
N TYR A 203 10.60 -24.76 9.41
CA TYR A 203 9.47 -24.93 10.34
C TYR A 203 8.29 -24.02 9.99
N CYS A 204 8.54 -22.75 9.70
CA CYS A 204 7.49 -21.79 9.35
C CYS A 204 6.78 -22.19 8.04
N VAL A 205 7.50 -22.67 7.04
CA VAL A 205 6.91 -23.13 5.77
C VAL A 205 6.04 -24.37 5.99
N GLU A 206 6.50 -25.34 6.80
CA GLU A 206 5.75 -26.54 7.13
C GLU A 206 4.44 -26.22 7.88
N ASN A 207 4.45 -25.20 8.73
CA ASN A 207 3.30 -24.78 9.52
C ASN A 207 2.49 -23.62 8.90
N ASN A 208 2.73 -23.24 7.63
CA ASN A 208 2.07 -22.15 6.92
C ASN A 208 2.18 -20.79 7.62
N ILE A 209 3.26 -20.55 8.35
CA ILE A 209 3.55 -19.27 9.02
C ILE A 209 4.18 -18.31 8.00
N THR A 210 3.68 -17.08 7.93
CA THR A 210 4.27 -16.05 7.06
C THR A 210 5.56 -15.52 7.68
N VAL A 211 6.65 -15.49 6.91
CA VAL A 211 7.95 -15.02 7.41
C VAL A 211 8.40 -13.78 6.66
N PHE A 212 8.75 -12.74 7.43
CA PHE A 212 9.44 -11.55 6.93
C PHE A 212 10.89 -11.60 7.39
N VAL A 213 11.81 -11.59 6.44
CA VAL A 213 13.24 -11.63 6.71
C VAL A 213 13.84 -10.25 6.42
N VAL A 214 14.48 -9.66 7.42
CA VAL A 214 15.34 -8.49 7.20
C VAL A 214 16.70 -9.01 6.74
N PRO A 215 17.06 -8.83 5.45
CA PRO A 215 18.30 -9.37 4.93
C PRO A 215 19.51 -8.65 5.54
N ARG A 216 20.60 -9.37 5.73
CA ARG A 216 21.90 -8.76 5.97
C ARG A 216 22.43 -8.18 4.65
N ILE A 217 23.32 -7.21 4.72
CA ILE A 217 23.90 -6.55 3.53
C ILE A 217 24.48 -7.60 2.56
N GLY A 218 25.13 -8.65 3.07
CA GLY A 218 25.63 -9.75 2.25
C GLY A 218 24.55 -10.54 1.52
N ASP A 219 23.43 -10.80 2.16
CA ASP A 219 22.30 -11.50 1.55
C ASP A 219 21.65 -10.66 0.44
N THR A 220 21.65 -9.35 0.60
CA THR A 220 21.10 -8.39 -0.38
C THR A 220 21.92 -8.38 -1.66
N ILE A 221 23.25 -8.46 -1.54
CA ILE A 221 24.16 -8.47 -2.68
C ILE A 221 24.06 -9.81 -3.46
N MET A 222 23.83 -10.92 -2.75
CA MET A 222 23.85 -12.25 -3.35
C MET A 222 22.50 -12.72 -3.93
N SER A 223 21.37 -12.09 -3.56
CA SER A 223 20.09 -12.76 -3.77
C SER A 223 19.36 -12.39 -5.06
N GLY A 224 19.71 -11.38 -5.83
CA GLY A 224 18.93 -10.98 -7.03
C GLY A 224 17.40 -10.94 -6.79
N ALA A 225 16.98 -10.97 -5.52
CA ALA A 225 15.58 -11.04 -5.12
C ALA A 225 14.90 -9.69 -5.26
N HIS A 226 13.62 -9.73 -5.55
CA HIS A 226 12.80 -8.51 -5.62
C HIS A 226 12.74 -7.86 -4.23
N HIS A 227 13.35 -6.70 -4.09
CA HIS A 227 13.38 -5.97 -2.82
C HIS A 227 12.08 -5.18 -2.64
N MET A 228 11.33 -5.50 -1.60
CA MET A 228 10.26 -4.65 -1.10
C MET A 228 10.80 -3.77 0.04
N HIS A 229 10.65 -2.47 -0.07
CA HIS A 229 10.93 -1.56 1.03
C HIS A 229 9.81 -1.62 2.06
N MET A 230 10.09 -2.28 3.17
CA MET A 230 9.26 -2.27 4.35
C MET A 230 10.06 -1.58 5.45
N PHE A 231 9.51 -0.60 6.13
CA PHE A 231 10.22 0.24 7.12
C PHE A 231 11.43 1.02 6.57
N HIS A 232 11.45 1.39 5.29
CA HIS A 232 12.64 1.89 4.60
C HIS A 232 13.88 0.97 4.73
N LEU A 233 13.66 -0.30 5.04
CA LEU A 233 14.67 -1.34 5.03
C LEU A 233 14.41 -2.28 3.84
N PRO A 234 15.44 -2.72 3.13
CA PRO A 234 15.27 -3.69 2.05
C PRO A 234 14.76 -5.02 2.63
N ASP A 235 13.60 -5.44 2.20
CA ASP A 235 13.01 -6.74 2.54
C ASP A 235 13.01 -7.66 1.31
N ALA A 236 13.38 -8.91 1.51
CA ALA A 236 13.39 -9.92 0.46
C ALA A 236 12.14 -10.80 0.58
N ARG A 237 11.14 -10.54 -0.23
CA ARG A 237 10.00 -11.43 -0.37
C ARG A 237 10.33 -12.51 -1.39
N ARG A 238 10.32 -13.77 -0.96
CA ARG A 238 10.43 -14.91 -1.88
C ARG A 238 9.16 -14.95 -2.73
N THR A 239 9.26 -14.62 -3.99
CA THR A 239 8.15 -14.69 -4.94
C THR A 239 7.77 -16.15 -5.18
N ASP A 240 6.47 -16.46 -5.28
CA ASP A 240 5.90 -17.78 -5.62
C ASP A 240 6.38 -18.34 -6.99
N ALA A 241 7.21 -17.60 -7.71
CA ALA A 241 7.83 -18.03 -8.96
C ALA A 241 8.74 -19.26 -8.80
N ALA A 242 9.35 -19.46 -7.62
CA ALA A 242 10.19 -20.64 -7.35
C ALA A 242 9.36 -21.92 -7.16
N ARG A 243 8.05 -21.83 -6.92
CA ARG A 243 7.19 -23.00 -6.74
C ARG A 243 6.77 -23.66 -8.07
N LYS A 244 6.91 -22.93 -9.20
CA LYS A 244 6.57 -23.44 -10.54
C LYS A 244 7.75 -24.08 -11.30
N ALA A 245 8.96 -24.01 -10.76
CA ALA A 245 10.17 -24.49 -11.42
C ALA A 245 10.76 -25.79 -10.82
N ALA A 246 10.01 -26.51 -9.98
CA ALA A 246 10.42 -27.85 -9.56
C ALA A 246 9.91 -28.86 -10.60
N PRO A 247 10.77 -29.52 -11.38
CA PRO A 247 10.36 -30.64 -12.23
C PRO A 247 9.96 -31.84 -11.35
N LEU A 248 8.97 -32.57 -11.81
CA LEU A 248 8.51 -33.88 -11.31
C LEU A 248 9.62 -34.91 -11.25
#